data_d4301a925f7921e30f94240222573477
#
_entry.id   d4301a925f7921e30f94240222573477
#
_cell.length_a   1.000
_cell.length_b   1.000
_cell.length_c   1.000
_cell.angle_alpha   90.00
_cell.angle_beta   90.00
_cell.angle_gamma   90.00
#
_symmetry.space_group_name_H-M   'P 1'
#
loop_
_entity.id
_entity.type
_entity.pdbx_description
1 polymer ?
#
loop_
_entity_poly.entity_id
_entity_poly.type
_entity_poly.pdbx_seq_one_letter_code
_entity_poly.pdbx_strand_id
1 'polypeptide(L)'
;ENFSFVRKGVLFIGINLVGGRIHDKEEWARRFNENNDWIEMQFMTHRQLVSAAVVCCQANPISKSKGKMDAKKPFTPFYNRFGKLGAKFAKPVLFLHADGHQWIVDQPWENAPNITRIQLDRVNASFPPAQFTIKPSTEKPFSFDRRLQKPEWNPQ
;
A
#
# COMPACT_ATOMS: atom_id res chain seq x y z
N GLU A 1 7.81 7.59 12.43
CA GLU A 1 8.69 6.43 12.62
C GLU A 1 8.15 5.22 11.85
N ASN A 2 9.06 4.37 11.36
CA ASN A 2 8.69 3.13 10.69
C ASN A 2 8.57 2.00 11.73
N PHE A 3 7.72 1.01 11.45
CA PHE A 3 7.60 -0.20 12.27
C PHE A 3 7.41 -1.44 11.41
N SER A 4 7.68 -2.61 11.97
CA SER A 4 7.35 -3.89 11.36
C SER A 4 7.09 -4.97 12.41
N PHE A 5 6.32 -5.97 12.02
CA PHE A 5 6.13 -7.20 12.78
C PHE A 5 5.64 -8.32 11.86
N VAL A 6 5.84 -9.55 12.30
CA VAL A 6 5.32 -10.74 11.62
C VAL A 6 4.19 -11.35 12.43
N ARG A 7 3.08 -11.67 11.79
CA ARG A 7 1.95 -12.37 12.39
C ARG A 7 1.37 -13.40 11.42
N LYS A 8 1.26 -14.64 11.86
CA LYS A 8 0.67 -15.76 11.08
C LYS A 8 1.20 -15.85 9.65
N GLY A 9 2.51 -15.73 9.46
CA GLY A 9 3.15 -15.83 8.15
C GLY A 9 2.96 -14.60 7.24
N VAL A 10 2.50 -13.48 7.79
CA VAL A 10 2.39 -12.20 7.09
C VAL A 10 3.32 -11.18 7.73
N LEU A 11 4.12 -10.49 6.90
CA LEU A 11 4.94 -9.36 7.31
C LEU A 11 4.12 -8.06 7.19
N PHE A 12 4.01 -7.33 8.28
CA PHE A 12 3.40 -6.00 8.31
C PHE A 12 4.50 -4.94 8.43
N ILE A 13 4.45 -3.94 7.57
CA ILE A 13 5.40 -2.82 7.53
C ILE A 13 4.61 -1.52 7.50
N GLY A 14 4.82 -0.66 8.48
CA GLY A 14 4.35 0.72 8.45
C GLY A 14 5.50 1.64 8.09
N ILE A 15 5.27 2.56 7.14
CA ILE A 15 6.26 3.54 6.72
C ILE A 15 5.74 4.97 6.87
N ASN A 16 6.63 5.87 7.26
CA ASN A 16 6.34 7.28 7.35
C ASN A 16 6.55 7.97 5.99
N LEU A 17 5.68 7.63 5.03
CA LEU A 17 5.61 8.32 3.74
C LEU A 17 4.66 9.51 3.87
N VAL A 18 5.21 10.71 3.83
CA VAL A 18 4.47 11.95 4.09
C VAL A 18 3.99 12.59 2.79
N GLY A 19 2.72 13.00 2.77
CA GLY A 19 2.13 13.80 1.71
C GLY A 19 2.23 15.31 1.99
N GLY A 20 1.64 16.13 1.09
CA GLY A 20 1.52 17.57 1.25
C GLY A 20 2.60 18.38 0.54
N ARG A 21 2.91 19.57 1.08
CA ARG A 21 3.89 20.48 0.47
C ARG A 21 5.31 20.07 0.86
N ILE A 22 6.21 20.13 -0.12
CA ILE A 22 7.65 19.93 0.13
C ILE A 22 8.21 21.25 0.67
N HIS A 23 8.59 21.25 1.94
CA HIS A 23 9.25 22.40 2.58
C HIS A 23 10.77 22.26 2.49
N ASP A 24 11.29 21.04 2.63
CA ASP A 24 12.71 20.70 2.54
C ASP A 24 12.86 19.52 1.57
N LYS A 25 13.54 19.77 0.43
CA LYS A 25 13.72 18.77 -0.62
C LYS A 25 14.73 17.69 -0.22
N GLU A 26 15.74 18.03 0.56
CA GLU A 26 16.77 17.10 1.00
C GLU A 26 16.20 16.15 2.05
N GLU A 27 15.43 16.67 3.00
CA GLU A 27 14.72 15.87 3.99
C GLU A 27 13.74 14.88 3.31
N TRP A 28 12.98 15.34 2.30
CA TRP A 28 12.07 14.47 1.54
C TRP A 28 12.81 13.36 0.81
N ALA A 29 13.91 13.69 0.11
CA ALA A 29 14.71 12.70 -0.60
C ALA A 29 15.30 11.67 0.37
N ARG A 30 15.84 12.12 1.50
CA ARG A 30 16.35 11.25 2.56
C ARG A 30 15.26 10.32 3.08
N ARG A 31 14.08 10.84 3.42
CA ARG A 31 12.94 10.06 3.93
C ARG A 31 12.48 8.99 2.94
N PHE A 32 12.44 9.28 1.64
CA PHE A 32 12.09 8.27 0.65
C PHE A 32 13.12 7.15 0.58
N ASN A 33 14.41 7.48 0.67
CA ASN A 33 15.46 6.48 0.70
C ASN A 33 15.37 5.63 1.98
N GLU A 34 15.26 6.25 3.14
CA GLU A 34 15.12 5.57 4.44
C GLU A 34 13.90 4.63 4.48
N ASN A 35 12.76 5.06 3.93
CA ASN A 35 11.57 4.20 3.82
C ASN A 35 11.83 2.98 2.93
N ASN A 36 12.47 3.17 1.78
CA ASN A 36 12.80 2.06 0.89
C ASN A 36 13.88 1.14 1.47
N ASP A 37 14.89 1.69 2.15
CA ASP A 37 15.93 0.92 2.86
C ASP A 37 15.28 0.06 3.96
N TRP A 38 14.34 0.64 4.71
CA TRP A 38 13.57 -0.08 5.72
C TRP A 38 12.78 -1.24 5.11
N ILE A 39 12.03 -0.99 4.02
CA ILE A 39 11.27 -2.04 3.33
C ILE A 39 12.20 -3.14 2.82
N GLU A 40 13.30 -2.78 2.18
CA GLU A 40 14.27 -3.74 1.65
C GLU A 40 14.82 -4.63 2.75
N MET A 41 15.24 -4.03 3.86
CA MET A 41 15.74 -4.74 5.03
C MET A 41 14.69 -5.71 5.57
N GLN A 42 13.41 -5.27 5.73
CA GLN A 42 12.35 -6.14 6.23
C GLN A 42 12.04 -7.29 5.27
N PHE A 43 11.97 -7.02 3.97
CA PHE A 43 11.77 -8.06 2.96
C PHE A 43 12.88 -9.10 2.97
N MET A 44 14.15 -8.67 3.05
CA MET A 44 15.30 -9.58 3.10
C MET A 44 15.29 -10.42 4.38
N THR A 45 15.09 -9.80 5.53
CA THR A 45 15.12 -10.48 6.84
C THR A 45 14.02 -11.51 6.97
N HIS A 46 12.81 -11.21 6.47
CA HIS A 46 11.65 -12.07 6.73
C HIS A 46 11.23 -12.94 5.54
N ARG A 47 11.89 -12.83 4.38
CA ARG A 47 11.47 -13.53 3.16
C ARG A 47 11.22 -15.02 3.34
N GLN A 48 12.05 -15.72 4.11
CA GLN A 48 11.90 -17.16 4.32
C GLN A 48 10.78 -17.50 5.32
N LEU A 49 10.39 -16.58 6.16
CA LEU A 49 9.45 -16.79 7.27
C LEU A 49 8.00 -16.45 6.93
N VAL A 50 7.78 -15.71 5.83
CA VAL A 50 6.45 -15.18 5.50
C VAL A 50 6.01 -15.58 4.09
N SER A 51 4.70 -15.60 3.85
CA SER A 51 4.11 -15.92 2.55
C SER A 51 3.47 -14.69 1.87
N ALA A 52 3.33 -13.60 2.58
CA ALA A 52 2.82 -12.32 2.05
C ALA A 52 3.33 -11.14 2.88
N ALA A 53 3.20 -9.93 2.36
CA ALA A 53 3.47 -8.71 3.10
C ALA A 53 2.35 -7.68 2.94
N VAL A 54 2.21 -6.83 3.96
CA VAL A 54 1.37 -5.63 3.93
C VAL A 54 2.27 -4.45 4.21
N VAL A 55 2.30 -3.48 3.30
CA VAL A 55 3.00 -2.21 3.48
C VAL A 55 1.97 -1.10 3.55
N CYS A 56 1.96 -0.33 4.62
CA CYS A 56 0.99 0.74 4.81
C CYS A 56 1.65 2.09 5.05
N CYS A 57 1.02 3.14 4.52
CA CYS A 57 1.39 4.53 4.73
C CYS A 57 0.17 5.46 4.65
N GLN A 58 0.37 6.73 4.97
CA GLN A 58 -0.69 7.73 4.84
C GLN A 58 -0.75 8.29 3.42
N ALA A 59 0.36 8.71 2.85
CA ALA A 59 0.41 9.45 1.59
C ALA A 59 0.00 8.62 0.38
N ASN A 60 -0.66 9.26 -0.59
CA ASN A 60 -0.95 8.68 -1.90
C ASN A 60 0.17 9.02 -2.90
N PRO A 61 1.10 8.09 -3.18
CA PRO A 61 2.22 8.33 -4.07
C PRO A 61 1.88 8.14 -5.57
N ILE A 62 0.65 7.76 -5.91
CA ILE A 62 0.28 7.30 -7.24
C ILE A 62 -0.76 8.22 -7.86
N SER A 63 -0.62 8.49 -9.16
CA SER A 63 -1.59 9.20 -9.97
C SER A 63 -1.92 8.39 -11.23
N LYS A 64 -3.09 8.70 -11.83
CA LYS A 64 -3.45 8.19 -13.15
C LYS A 64 -3.31 9.33 -14.15
N SER A 65 -2.46 9.17 -15.15
CA SER A 65 -2.27 10.14 -16.23
C SER A 65 -2.34 9.44 -17.57
N LYS A 66 -3.12 9.98 -18.51
CA LYS A 66 -3.28 9.45 -19.87
C LYS A 66 -3.59 7.94 -19.92
N GLY A 67 -4.42 7.47 -18.98
CA GLY A 67 -4.78 6.05 -18.90
C GLY A 67 -3.77 5.13 -18.22
N LYS A 68 -2.55 5.60 -17.95
CA LYS A 68 -1.51 4.84 -17.26
C LYS A 68 -1.39 5.25 -15.81
N MET A 69 -1.04 4.28 -14.98
CA MET A 69 -0.68 4.53 -13.59
C MET A 69 0.79 4.92 -13.52
N ASP A 70 1.09 5.96 -12.74
CA ASP A 70 2.45 6.46 -12.57
C ASP A 70 2.62 7.09 -11.17
N ALA A 71 3.85 7.36 -10.79
CA ALA A 71 4.14 8.11 -9.59
C ALA A 71 3.71 9.58 -9.72
N LYS A 72 3.15 10.15 -8.66
CA LYS A 72 3.14 11.61 -8.52
C LYS A 72 4.58 12.10 -8.46
N LYS A 73 4.92 13.16 -9.20
CA LYS A 73 6.31 13.64 -9.35
C LYS A 73 7.16 13.62 -8.08
N PRO A 74 6.71 14.13 -6.92
CA PRO A 74 7.55 14.08 -5.73
C PRO A 74 7.90 12.66 -5.25
N PHE A 75 7.04 11.68 -5.54
CA PHE A 75 7.16 10.31 -5.06
C PHE A 75 7.86 9.36 -6.05
N THR A 76 8.28 9.86 -7.21
CA THR A 76 8.91 9.01 -8.25
C THR A 76 10.07 8.15 -7.74
N PRO A 77 11.01 8.66 -6.91
CA PRO A 77 12.09 7.83 -6.38
C PRO A 77 11.57 6.67 -5.50
N PHE A 78 10.62 6.98 -4.62
CA PHE A 78 9.99 5.95 -3.77
C PHE A 78 9.27 4.90 -4.62
N TYR A 79 8.40 5.33 -5.53
CA TYR A 79 7.57 4.48 -6.37
C TYR A 79 8.41 3.49 -7.20
N ASN A 80 9.43 4.00 -7.88
CA ASN A 80 10.29 3.18 -8.74
C ASN A 80 11.08 2.14 -7.95
N ARG A 81 11.62 2.52 -6.79
CA ARG A 81 12.39 1.60 -5.95
C ARG A 81 11.49 0.59 -5.27
N PHE A 82 10.34 0.99 -4.76
CA PHE A 82 9.36 0.09 -4.14
C PHE A 82 8.88 -0.99 -5.12
N GLY A 83 8.59 -0.63 -6.39
CA GLY A 83 8.24 -1.60 -7.42
C GLY A 83 9.33 -2.66 -7.63
N LYS A 84 10.60 -2.24 -7.71
CA LYS A 84 11.74 -3.18 -7.81
C LYS A 84 11.88 -4.09 -6.59
N LEU A 85 11.68 -3.55 -5.39
CA LEU A 85 11.72 -4.31 -4.13
C LEU A 85 10.60 -5.35 -4.06
N GLY A 86 9.39 -4.98 -4.45
CA GLY A 86 8.26 -5.90 -4.53
C GLY A 86 8.48 -7.02 -5.54
N ALA A 87 8.98 -6.71 -6.74
CA ALA A 87 9.34 -7.71 -7.74
C ALA A 87 10.40 -8.69 -7.21
N LYS A 88 11.45 -8.19 -6.55
CA LYS A 88 12.52 -9.00 -5.93
C LYS A 88 12.01 -9.85 -4.76
N PHE A 89 11.08 -9.35 -3.98
CA PHE A 89 10.44 -10.09 -2.88
C PHE A 89 9.69 -11.30 -3.42
N ALA A 90 9.06 -11.20 -4.58
CA ALA A 90 8.41 -12.27 -5.35
C ALA A 90 7.31 -13.04 -4.58
N LYS A 91 6.70 -12.39 -3.58
CA LYS A 91 5.53 -12.86 -2.84
C LYS A 91 4.45 -11.79 -2.88
N PRO A 92 3.18 -12.12 -2.67
CA PRO A 92 2.10 -11.15 -2.65
C PRO A 92 2.36 -10.00 -1.68
N VAL A 93 2.22 -8.77 -2.17
CA VAL A 93 2.34 -7.54 -1.38
C VAL A 93 1.05 -6.75 -1.49
N LEU A 94 0.47 -6.38 -0.36
CA LEU A 94 -0.61 -5.40 -0.27
C LEU A 94 -0.01 -4.05 0.08
N PHE A 95 -0.11 -3.07 -0.83
CA PHE A 95 0.22 -1.68 -0.55
C PHE A 95 -1.04 -0.90 -0.21
N LEU A 96 -1.15 -0.52 1.05
CA LEU A 96 -2.34 0.11 1.61
C LEU A 96 -2.04 1.57 1.96
N HIS A 97 -2.81 2.50 1.41
CA HIS A 97 -2.63 3.92 1.71
C HIS A 97 -3.94 4.70 1.75
N ALA A 98 -3.90 5.88 2.35
CA ALA A 98 -5.00 6.82 2.42
C ALA A 98 -4.81 8.01 1.46
N ASP A 99 -5.21 9.22 1.87
CA ASP A 99 -4.95 10.54 1.23
C ASP A 99 -5.55 10.75 -0.18
N GLY A 100 -6.31 9.80 -0.70
CA GLY A 100 -6.99 9.96 -2.00
C GLY A 100 -8.50 10.07 -1.88
N HIS A 101 -9.04 9.73 -0.73
CA HIS A 101 -10.47 9.79 -0.40
C HIS A 101 -11.41 9.03 -1.36
N GLN A 102 -10.88 8.09 -2.12
CA GLN A 102 -11.60 7.23 -3.05
C GLN A 102 -11.11 5.80 -2.91
N TRP A 103 -12.06 4.86 -2.95
CA TRP A 103 -11.70 3.45 -2.97
C TRP A 103 -11.13 3.06 -4.33
N ILE A 104 -9.88 2.60 -4.34
CA ILE A 104 -9.23 2.09 -5.55
C ILE A 104 -8.53 0.78 -5.21
N VAL A 105 -8.69 -0.22 -6.07
CA VAL A 105 -7.97 -1.49 -6.02
C VAL A 105 -7.37 -1.72 -7.40
N ASP A 106 -6.05 -1.79 -7.50
CA ASP A 106 -5.34 -2.02 -8.76
C ASP A 106 -3.92 -2.57 -8.55
N GLN A 107 -3.19 -2.74 -9.65
CA GLN A 107 -1.79 -3.19 -9.70
C GLN A 107 -0.97 -2.16 -10.51
N PRO A 108 -0.62 -1.02 -9.92
CA PRO A 108 -0.04 0.10 -10.66
C PRO A 108 1.42 -0.10 -11.10
N TRP A 109 2.11 -1.13 -10.60
CA TRP A 109 3.49 -1.46 -10.98
C TRP A 109 3.51 -2.56 -12.04
N GLU A 110 3.66 -2.20 -13.32
CA GLU A 110 3.70 -3.14 -14.45
C GLU A 110 4.80 -4.22 -14.27
N ASN A 111 5.94 -3.83 -13.69
CA ASN A 111 7.08 -4.71 -13.43
C ASN A 111 6.99 -5.48 -12.10
N ALA A 112 5.94 -5.31 -11.33
CA ALA A 112 5.71 -5.99 -10.05
C ALA A 112 4.22 -6.35 -9.87
N PRO A 113 3.68 -7.27 -10.69
CA PRO A 113 2.26 -7.63 -10.66
C PRO A 113 1.84 -8.34 -9.36
N ASN A 114 2.79 -8.71 -8.53
CA ASN A 114 2.56 -9.23 -7.18
C ASN A 114 2.21 -8.15 -6.14
N ILE A 115 2.27 -6.85 -6.52
CA ILE A 115 1.84 -5.75 -5.65
C ILE A 115 0.41 -5.36 -5.99
N THR A 116 -0.50 -5.59 -5.06
CA THR A 116 -1.86 -5.03 -5.11
C THR A 116 -1.90 -3.75 -4.29
N ARG A 117 -2.34 -2.65 -4.90
CA ARG A 117 -2.58 -1.40 -4.19
C ARG A 117 -4.05 -1.30 -3.77
N ILE A 118 -4.27 -0.80 -2.55
CA ILE A 118 -5.59 -0.33 -2.10
C ILE A 118 -5.45 1.09 -1.57
N GLN A 119 -6.18 2.01 -2.20
CA GLN A 119 -6.41 3.34 -1.67
C GLN A 119 -7.71 3.35 -0.89
N LEU A 120 -7.66 3.84 0.34
CA LEU A 120 -8.81 3.86 1.24
C LEU A 120 -9.74 5.04 0.97
N ASP A 121 -11.03 4.80 1.18
CA ASP A 121 -12.04 5.85 1.24
C ASP A 121 -11.83 6.82 2.40
N ARG A 122 -12.53 7.94 2.34
CA ARG A 122 -12.75 8.78 3.50
C ARG A 122 -13.67 8.05 4.49
N VAL A 123 -13.21 7.86 5.72
CA VAL A 123 -14.03 7.26 6.78
C VAL A 123 -15.11 8.24 7.24
N ASN A 124 -16.37 7.82 7.19
CA ASN A 124 -17.53 8.52 7.74
C ASN A 124 -18.69 7.53 7.93
N ALA A 125 -19.89 8.01 8.27
CA ALA A 125 -21.05 7.13 8.49
C ALA A 125 -21.42 6.26 7.29
N SER A 126 -21.25 6.77 6.06
CA SER A 126 -21.52 6.02 4.82
C SER A 126 -20.36 5.12 4.39
N PHE A 127 -19.15 5.40 4.86
CA PHE A 127 -17.92 4.66 4.53
C PHE A 127 -17.22 4.22 5.83
N PRO A 128 -17.71 3.16 6.49
CA PRO A 128 -17.08 2.65 7.69
C PRO A 128 -15.69 2.08 7.40
N PRO A 129 -14.86 1.80 8.42
CA PRO A 129 -13.56 1.19 8.23
C PRO A 129 -13.67 -0.14 7.48
N ALA A 130 -12.90 -0.29 6.40
CA ALA A 130 -12.85 -1.52 5.63
C ALA A 130 -12.22 -2.65 6.44
N GLN A 131 -12.71 -3.86 6.25
CA GLN A 131 -12.13 -5.07 6.82
C GLN A 131 -11.25 -5.76 5.78
N PHE A 132 -10.03 -6.09 6.16
CA PHE A 132 -9.09 -6.86 5.34
C PHE A 132 -8.92 -8.26 5.91
N THR A 133 -9.05 -9.27 5.05
CA THR A 133 -8.76 -10.66 5.39
C THR A 133 -7.54 -11.10 4.57
N ILE A 134 -6.53 -11.64 5.25
CA ILE A 134 -5.30 -12.11 4.63
C ILE A 134 -5.19 -13.62 4.85
N LYS A 135 -5.15 -14.36 3.73
CA LYS A 135 -4.95 -15.82 3.69
C LYS A 135 -3.65 -16.11 2.94
N PRO A 136 -2.48 -16.05 3.59
CA PRO A 136 -1.19 -15.97 2.93
C PRO A 136 -0.83 -17.18 2.06
N SER A 137 -1.45 -18.32 2.30
CA SER A 137 -1.18 -19.58 1.58
C SER A 137 -2.14 -19.83 0.41
N THR A 138 -2.91 -18.84 -0.03
CA THR A 138 -3.86 -18.97 -1.14
C THR A 138 -3.37 -18.18 -2.36
N GLU A 139 -3.87 -18.57 -3.55
CA GLU A 139 -3.58 -17.88 -4.82
C GLU A 139 -4.04 -16.41 -4.78
N LYS A 140 -5.14 -16.11 -4.08
CA LYS A 140 -5.66 -14.76 -3.84
C LYS A 140 -5.59 -14.43 -2.35
N PRO A 141 -4.43 -14.03 -1.84
CA PRO A 141 -4.20 -13.91 -0.40
C PRO A 141 -4.95 -12.74 0.25
N PHE A 142 -5.39 -11.76 -0.53
CA PHE A 142 -6.03 -10.56 -0.02
C PHE A 142 -7.49 -10.51 -0.43
N SER A 143 -8.37 -10.38 0.56
CA SER A 143 -9.77 -10.06 0.35
C SER A 143 -10.18 -8.93 1.28
N PHE A 144 -11.20 -8.17 0.89
CA PHE A 144 -11.62 -6.98 1.62
C PHE A 144 -13.12 -6.80 1.54
N ASP A 145 -13.67 -6.32 2.63
CA ASP A 145 -15.07 -5.91 2.74
C ASP A 145 -15.09 -4.42 3.15
N ARG A 146 -15.68 -3.58 2.32
CA ARG A 146 -15.85 -2.15 2.60
C ARG A 146 -16.89 -1.89 3.69
N ARG A 147 -17.68 -2.91 4.04
CA ARG A 147 -18.72 -2.83 5.08
C ARG A 147 -19.75 -1.72 4.80
N LEU A 148 -19.95 -1.40 3.52
CA LEU A 148 -20.95 -0.42 3.12
C LEU A 148 -22.33 -0.96 3.49
N GLN A 149 -23.12 -0.17 4.19
CA GLN A 149 -24.52 -0.48 4.41
C GLN A 149 -25.21 -0.48 3.05
N LYS A 150 -25.93 -1.54 2.76
CA LYS A 150 -26.89 -1.50 1.63
C LYS A 150 -27.91 -0.43 1.99
N PRO A 151 -28.30 0.47 1.03
CA PRO A 151 -29.42 1.34 1.27
C PRO A 151 -30.59 0.47 1.73
N GLU A 152 -31.16 0.75 2.89
CA GLU A 152 -32.39 0.09 3.29
C GLU A 152 -33.42 0.36 2.18
N TRP A 153 -33.84 -0.71 1.50
CA TRP A 153 -34.92 -0.62 0.53
C TRP A 153 -36.18 -0.23 1.30
N ASN A 154 -36.58 1.02 1.19
CA ASN A 154 -37.83 1.52 1.75
C ASN A 154 -38.91 1.44 0.63
N PRO A 155 -39.75 0.40 0.61
CA PRO A 155 -40.87 0.34 -0.31
C PRO A 155 -41.86 1.44 0.07
N GLN A 156 -41.99 2.47 -0.76
CA GLN A 156 -43.14 3.38 -0.70
C GLN A 156 -44.34 2.72 -1.34
#